data_99a106f611f65b9625501ef974c98aa7
#
_entry.id   99a106f611f65b9625501ef974c98aa7
#
_cell.length_a   1.000
_cell.length_b   1.000
_cell.length_c   1.000
_cell.angle_alpha   90.00
_cell.angle_beta   90.00
_cell.angle_gamma   90.00
#
_symmetry.space_group_name_H-M   'P 1'
#
loop_
_entity.id
_entity.type
_entity.pdbx_description
1 polymer ?
#
loop_
_entity_poly.entity_id
_entity_poly.type
_entity_poly.pdbx_seq_one_letter_code
_entity_poly.pdbx_strand_id
1 'polypeptide(L)'
;HNTLGVKSFNFALNCESVEFDVDILKHYAVHLTKGCVVILHLNFCVSMYRCNKLNESRKAWDVIPHGGQIKTSLRQRLAHLLPVAPWQCKKALRLLIDVESNETEAYKYVSASQSAKNAKEMAVCWINLFGLQSLQTGEIGEANQREVEFNTFKVVEFVDFCCKQGFLPVVACTPLGRDLNSYVSDAFGDATLGGIERKMKERGVPFLNYRKDERFQSELSLFTDGGYKLSRRGSLKYMKILLADVQSFY
;
A
#
# COMPACT_ATOMS: atom_id res chain seq x y z
N HIS A 1 -14.54 12.68 6.01
CA HIS A 1 -14.30 13.54 7.18
C HIS A 1 -13.17 14.52 6.90
N ASN A 2 -13.53 15.80 6.83
CA ASN A 2 -12.69 16.90 6.32
C ASN A 2 -11.75 17.46 7.41
N THR A 3 -11.02 16.59 8.13
CA THR A 3 -10.07 17.01 9.19
C THR A 3 -8.90 17.86 8.67
N LEU A 4 -8.68 17.88 7.38
CA LEU A 4 -7.56 18.61 6.75
C LEU A 4 -8.03 19.73 5.78
N GLY A 5 -9.33 20.01 5.71
CA GLY A 5 -9.88 21.06 4.82
C GLY A 5 -9.78 20.78 3.32
N VAL A 6 -9.32 19.57 2.95
CA VAL A 6 -9.11 19.15 1.56
C VAL A 6 -10.18 18.15 1.15
N LYS A 7 -10.82 18.37 0.00
CA LYS A 7 -11.67 17.33 -0.59
C LYS A 7 -10.79 16.17 -1.05
N SER A 8 -10.91 15.02 -0.39
CA SER A 8 -10.11 13.84 -0.71
C SER A 8 -10.96 12.60 -0.77
N PHE A 9 -10.55 11.65 -1.58
CA PHE A 9 -11.13 10.32 -1.66
C PHE A 9 -10.03 9.28 -1.47
N ASN A 10 -10.31 8.26 -0.65
CA ASN A 10 -9.35 7.19 -0.41
C ASN A 10 -9.83 5.91 -1.11
N PHE A 11 -9.10 5.48 -2.12
CA PHE A 11 -9.31 4.23 -2.85
C PHE A 11 -8.39 3.10 -2.40
N ALA A 12 -7.52 3.33 -1.40
CA ALA A 12 -6.57 2.33 -0.96
C ALA A 12 -7.30 1.10 -0.41
N LEU A 13 -7.01 -0.04 -0.96
CA LEU A 13 -7.44 -1.35 -0.49
C LEU A 13 -6.26 -2.06 0.19
N ASN A 14 -6.58 -3.04 1.04
CA ASN A 14 -5.54 -3.75 1.79
C ASN A 14 -4.94 -4.88 0.93
N CYS A 15 -3.61 -4.93 0.84
CA CYS A 15 -2.87 -6.00 0.15
C CYS A 15 -3.19 -6.11 -1.35
N GLU A 16 -3.23 -5.00 -2.06
CA GLU A 16 -3.42 -4.97 -3.51
C GLU A 16 -2.09 -4.80 -4.26
N SER A 17 -2.09 -5.23 -5.53
CA SER A 17 -1.00 -4.96 -6.45
C SER A 17 -1.10 -3.54 -7.05
N VAL A 18 0.04 -3.02 -7.49
CA VAL A 18 0.07 -1.74 -8.25
C VAL A 18 -0.80 -1.82 -9.51
N GLU A 19 -0.87 -2.99 -10.17
CA GLU A 19 -1.74 -3.19 -11.33
C GLU A 19 -3.21 -2.92 -11.00
N PHE A 20 -3.66 -3.35 -9.82
CA PHE A 20 -5.04 -3.12 -9.38
C PHE A 20 -5.29 -1.65 -9.03
N ASP A 21 -4.33 -0.96 -8.41
CA ASP A 21 -4.42 0.48 -8.15
C ASP A 21 -4.55 1.27 -9.47
N VAL A 22 -3.84 0.86 -10.53
CA VAL A 22 -3.96 1.45 -11.87
C VAL A 22 -5.37 1.24 -12.44
N ASP A 23 -5.94 0.04 -12.29
CA ASP A 23 -7.29 -0.27 -12.78
C ASP A 23 -8.36 0.54 -12.03
N ILE A 24 -8.23 0.67 -10.70
CA ILE A 24 -9.11 1.54 -9.89
C ILE A 24 -9.03 2.98 -10.38
N LEU A 25 -7.83 3.52 -10.54
CA LEU A 25 -7.64 4.88 -11.01
C LEU A 25 -8.30 5.10 -12.38
N LYS A 26 -8.06 4.20 -13.33
CA LYS A 26 -8.65 4.30 -14.68
C LYS A 26 -10.17 4.29 -14.64
N HIS A 27 -10.75 3.46 -13.77
CA HIS A 27 -12.20 3.36 -13.64
C HIS A 27 -12.81 4.64 -13.04
N TYR A 28 -12.19 5.18 -12.00
CA TYR A 28 -12.72 6.34 -11.28
C TYR A 28 -12.21 7.69 -11.78
N ALA A 29 -11.34 7.72 -12.78
CA ALA A 29 -10.77 8.95 -13.34
C ALA A 29 -11.84 9.94 -13.83
N VAL A 30 -12.99 9.45 -14.29
CA VAL A 30 -14.13 10.28 -14.75
C VAL A 30 -14.72 11.18 -13.65
N HIS A 31 -14.47 10.83 -12.38
CA HIS A 31 -14.93 11.58 -11.22
C HIS A 31 -13.88 12.55 -10.67
N LEU A 32 -12.68 12.53 -11.24
CA LEU A 32 -11.57 13.39 -10.82
C LEU A 32 -11.53 14.65 -11.66
N THR A 33 -11.17 15.76 -11.04
CA THR A 33 -11.00 17.06 -11.74
C THR A 33 -9.57 17.21 -12.23
N LYS A 34 -9.37 17.87 -13.37
CA LYS A 34 -8.04 18.25 -13.84
C LYS A 34 -7.30 19.07 -12.77
N GLY A 35 -6.01 18.83 -12.64
CA GLY A 35 -5.18 19.47 -11.61
C GLY A 35 -5.32 18.85 -10.22
N CYS A 36 -6.14 17.82 -10.02
CA CYS A 36 -6.15 17.12 -8.73
C CYS A 36 -4.85 16.34 -8.52
N VAL A 37 -4.41 16.27 -7.29
CA VAL A 37 -3.28 15.42 -6.88
C VAL A 37 -3.75 13.98 -6.73
N VAL A 38 -3.04 13.06 -7.38
CA VAL A 38 -3.30 11.61 -7.26
C VAL A 38 -2.07 10.95 -6.64
N ILE A 39 -2.23 10.40 -5.45
CA ILE A 39 -1.13 9.82 -4.67
C ILE A 39 -1.20 8.29 -4.77
N LEU A 40 -0.11 7.69 -5.28
CA LEU A 40 0.11 6.25 -5.20
C LEU A 40 0.95 5.95 -3.96
N HIS A 41 0.37 5.22 -3.01
CA HIS A 41 1.10 4.76 -1.84
C HIS A 41 1.76 3.42 -2.13
N LEU A 42 3.09 3.39 -1.97
CA LEU A 42 3.87 2.17 -2.00
C LEU A 42 4.29 1.81 -0.58
N ASN A 43 4.05 0.59 -0.18
CA ASN A 43 4.82 0.04 0.92
C ASN A 43 6.07 -0.63 0.35
N PHE A 44 7.00 -0.89 1.22
CA PHE A 44 8.29 -1.45 0.89
C PHE A 44 8.22 -2.83 0.18
N CYS A 45 7.19 -3.62 0.48
CA CYS A 45 6.99 -4.95 -0.08
C CYS A 45 6.18 -4.97 -1.38
N VAL A 46 5.43 -3.89 -1.68
CA VAL A 46 4.53 -3.84 -2.85
C VAL A 46 5.30 -4.03 -4.16
N SER A 47 6.56 -3.56 -4.23
CA SER A 47 7.38 -3.74 -5.43
C SER A 47 7.65 -5.22 -5.76
N MET A 48 7.71 -6.11 -4.74
CA MET A 48 7.88 -7.55 -4.91
C MET A 48 6.55 -8.32 -4.89
N TYR A 49 5.42 -7.64 -4.69
CA TYR A 49 4.14 -8.31 -4.52
C TYR A 49 3.64 -8.85 -5.85
N ARG A 50 3.32 -10.14 -5.85
CA ARG A 50 2.71 -10.81 -6.99
C ARG A 50 1.21 -10.68 -6.92
N CYS A 51 0.59 -10.27 -8.01
CA CYS A 51 -0.86 -10.24 -8.13
C CYS A 51 -1.47 -11.60 -7.74
N ASN A 52 -2.24 -11.64 -6.68
CA ASN A 52 -3.04 -12.80 -6.34
C ASN A 52 -4.39 -12.70 -7.06
N LYS A 53 -4.42 -13.16 -8.31
CA LYS A 53 -5.59 -13.07 -9.20
C LYS A 53 -6.92 -13.54 -8.57
N LEU A 54 -6.88 -14.44 -7.60
CA LEU A 54 -8.08 -14.93 -6.91
C LEU A 54 -8.63 -13.93 -5.89
N ASN A 55 -7.77 -13.33 -5.08
CA ASN A 55 -8.18 -12.37 -4.06
C ASN A 55 -8.50 -11.01 -4.70
N GLU A 56 -7.68 -10.57 -5.65
CA GLU A 56 -7.88 -9.31 -6.36
C GLU A 56 -9.13 -9.34 -7.23
N SER A 57 -9.43 -10.46 -7.90
CA SER A 57 -10.68 -10.57 -8.66
C SER A 57 -11.93 -10.43 -7.80
N ARG A 58 -11.91 -10.93 -6.56
CA ARG A 58 -13.03 -10.76 -5.63
C ARG A 58 -13.22 -9.30 -5.22
N LYS A 59 -12.12 -8.64 -4.84
CA LYS A 59 -12.15 -7.22 -4.44
C LYS A 59 -12.45 -6.31 -5.63
N ALA A 60 -11.97 -6.66 -6.82
CA ALA A 60 -12.26 -5.92 -8.04
C ALA A 60 -13.76 -5.86 -8.33
N TRP A 61 -14.50 -6.96 -8.12
CA TRP A 61 -15.96 -6.97 -8.31
C TRP A 61 -16.71 -6.09 -7.32
N ASP A 62 -16.16 -5.94 -6.10
CA ASP A 62 -16.77 -5.09 -5.08
C ASP A 62 -16.53 -3.59 -5.33
N VAL A 63 -15.44 -3.25 -6.04
CA VAL A 63 -14.99 -1.87 -6.23
C VAL A 63 -15.18 -1.39 -7.67
N ILE A 64 -14.92 -2.26 -8.67
CA ILE A 64 -15.01 -1.93 -10.08
C ILE A 64 -16.17 -2.73 -10.69
N PRO A 65 -17.25 -2.08 -11.15
CA PRO A 65 -18.34 -2.76 -11.85
C PRO A 65 -17.79 -3.62 -13.01
N HIS A 66 -18.17 -4.90 -13.02
CA HIS A 66 -17.69 -5.91 -13.99
C HIS A 66 -16.22 -6.36 -13.82
N GLY A 67 -15.57 -6.05 -12.70
CA GLY A 67 -14.26 -6.59 -12.33
C GLY A 67 -13.05 -6.06 -13.10
N GLY A 68 -13.20 -4.92 -13.80
CA GLY A 68 -12.08 -4.29 -14.54
C GLY A 68 -11.48 -5.18 -15.63
N GLN A 69 -10.20 -4.99 -15.93
CA GLN A 69 -9.46 -5.80 -16.92
C GLN A 69 -8.94 -7.13 -16.36
N ILE A 70 -9.16 -7.42 -15.08
CA ILE A 70 -8.73 -8.66 -14.46
C ILE A 70 -9.47 -9.82 -15.12
N LYS A 71 -8.74 -10.62 -15.90
CA LYS A 71 -9.28 -11.80 -16.58
C LYS A 71 -9.70 -12.83 -15.55
N THR A 72 -11.00 -12.85 -15.23
CA THR A 72 -11.58 -13.85 -14.32
C THR A 72 -12.01 -15.08 -15.08
N SER A 73 -11.74 -16.27 -14.54
CA SER A 73 -12.26 -17.51 -15.09
C SER A 73 -13.78 -17.58 -14.93
N LEU A 74 -14.46 -18.36 -15.78
CA LEU A 74 -15.92 -18.57 -15.69
C LEU A 74 -16.33 -19.05 -14.28
N ARG A 75 -15.50 -19.89 -13.64
CA ARG A 75 -15.72 -20.40 -12.28
C ARG A 75 -15.69 -19.27 -11.24
N GLN A 76 -14.83 -18.28 -11.42
CA GLN A 76 -14.74 -17.11 -10.55
C GLN A 76 -15.97 -16.21 -10.72
N ARG A 77 -16.43 -15.99 -11.96
CA ARG A 77 -17.66 -15.25 -12.25
C ARG A 77 -18.89 -15.92 -11.63
N LEU A 78 -19.00 -17.25 -11.77
CA LEU A 78 -20.10 -18.01 -11.16
C LEU A 78 -20.07 -17.98 -9.63
N ALA A 79 -18.88 -17.96 -9.00
CA ALA A 79 -18.75 -17.85 -7.56
C ALA A 79 -19.27 -16.51 -7.00
N HIS A 80 -19.25 -15.42 -7.81
CA HIS A 80 -19.83 -14.13 -7.45
C HIS A 80 -21.36 -14.09 -7.63
N LEU A 81 -21.90 -14.89 -8.53
CA LEU A 81 -23.36 -14.96 -8.76
C LEU A 81 -24.08 -15.88 -7.79
N LEU A 82 -23.34 -16.74 -7.07
CA LEU A 82 -23.92 -17.62 -6.07
C LEU A 82 -24.18 -16.84 -4.76
N PRO A 83 -25.34 -17.05 -4.12
CA PRO A 83 -25.62 -16.42 -2.84
C PRO A 83 -24.54 -16.83 -1.83
N VAL A 84 -24.18 -15.87 -0.99
CA VAL A 84 -23.12 -15.94 0.01
C VAL A 84 -23.14 -17.29 0.75
N ALA A 85 -22.04 -18.04 0.66
CA ALA A 85 -21.93 -19.33 1.33
C ALA A 85 -22.13 -19.16 2.86
N PRO A 86 -22.76 -20.15 3.57
CA PRO A 86 -23.11 -20.03 4.99
C PRO A 86 -21.94 -19.58 5.91
N TRP A 87 -20.69 -19.90 5.56
CA TRP A 87 -19.52 -19.48 6.31
C TRP A 87 -19.18 -17.99 6.11
N GLN A 88 -19.57 -17.40 4.98
CA GLN A 88 -19.44 -15.96 4.71
C GLN A 88 -20.51 -15.17 5.47
N CYS A 89 -21.73 -15.73 5.62
CA CYS A 89 -22.76 -15.16 6.49
C CYS A 89 -22.29 -15.09 7.94
N LYS A 90 -21.61 -16.13 8.46
CA LYS A 90 -21.01 -16.09 9.81
C LYS A 90 -19.94 -15.01 9.95
N LYS A 91 -19.13 -14.78 8.89
CA LYS A 91 -18.10 -13.75 8.89
C LYS A 91 -18.72 -12.34 8.79
N ALA A 92 -19.73 -12.17 7.93
CA ALA A 92 -20.46 -10.91 7.82
C ALA A 92 -21.22 -10.58 9.12
N LEU A 93 -21.84 -11.58 9.77
CA LEU A 93 -22.50 -11.40 11.06
C LEU A 93 -21.51 -11.02 12.18
N ARG A 94 -20.32 -11.65 12.19
CA ARG A 94 -19.24 -11.25 13.10
C ARG A 94 -18.79 -9.82 12.84
N LEU A 95 -18.61 -9.41 11.58
CA LEU A 95 -18.24 -8.04 11.23
C LEU A 95 -19.31 -7.03 11.65
N LEU A 96 -20.60 -7.38 11.60
CA LEU A 96 -21.70 -6.52 12.08
C LEU A 96 -21.72 -6.42 13.62
N ILE A 97 -21.33 -7.49 14.31
CA ILE A 97 -21.25 -7.53 15.78
C ILE A 97 -19.95 -6.88 16.26
N ASP A 98 -18.84 -7.07 15.52
CA ASP A 98 -17.51 -6.55 15.87
C ASP A 98 -17.31 -5.07 15.48
N VAL A 99 -18.22 -4.44 14.72
CA VAL A 99 -18.09 -3.01 14.38
C VAL A 99 -18.15 -2.12 15.63
N GLU A 100 -18.85 -2.54 16.68
CA GLU A 100 -18.85 -1.80 17.97
C GLU A 100 -17.62 -2.11 18.85
N SER A 101 -16.98 -3.28 18.67
CA SER A 101 -15.85 -3.69 19.52
C SER A 101 -14.45 -3.32 18.96
N ASN A 102 -14.33 -3.11 17.65
CA ASN A 102 -13.04 -2.89 17.00
C ASN A 102 -12.49 -1.45 17.13
N GLU A 103 -13.31 -0.48 17.54
CA GLU A 103 -12.76 0.87 17.82
C GLU A 103 -11.90 0.91 19.09
N THR A 104 -12.10 0.02 20.02
CA THR A 104 -11.37 -0.02 21.31
C THR A 104 -10.11 -0.90 21.27
N GLU A 105 -10.02 -1.91 20.41
CA GLU A 105 -8.81 -2.75 20.31
C GLU A 105 -7.66 -2.12 19.53
N ALA A 106 -7.93 -1.19 18.63
CA ALA A 106 -6.93 -0.53 17.78
C ALA A 106 -5.95 0.39 18.54
N TYR A 107 -6.13 0.57 19.85
CA TYR A 107 -5.36 1.52 20.66
C TYR A 107 -4.58 0.88 21.81
N LYS A 108 -4.40 -0.43 21.85
CA LYS A 108 -3.51 -1.03 22.86
C LYS A 108 -2.11 -0.49 22.65
N TYR A 109 -1.63 0.22 23.67
CA TYR A 109 -0.23 0.66 23.76
C TYR A 109 0.68 -0.56 23.62
N VAL A 110 1.44 -0.62 22.56
CA VAL A 110 2.43 -1.66 22.34
C VAL A 110 3.69 -1.27 23.11
N SER A 111 4.10 -2.06 24.08
CA SER A 111 5.36 -1.82 24.80
C SER A 111 6.56 -1.89 23.86
N ALA A 112 7.67 -1.25 24.21
CA ALA A 112 8.88 -1.29 23.36
C ALA A 112 9.38 -2.72 23.11
N SER A 113 9.31 -3.61 24.12
CA SER A 113 9.67 -5.02 23.97
C SER A 113 8.73 -5.77 23.03
N GLN A 114 7.44 -5.49 23.07
CA GLN A 114 6.47 -6.09 22.18
C GLN A 114 6.63 -5.54 20.74
N SER A 115 6.93 -4.25 20.59
CA SER A 115 7.22 -3.64 19.29
C SER A 115 8.43 -4.31 18.62
N ALA A 116 9.53 -4.48 19.33
CA ALA A 116 10.72 -5.15 18.83
C ALA A 116 10.47 -6.61 18.45
N LYS A 117 9.66 -7.34 19.25
CA LYS A 117 9.24 -8.71 18.94
C LYS A 117 8.41 -8.76 17.65
N ASN A 118 7.39 -7.91 17.56
CA ASN A 118 6.52 -7.84 16.39
C ASN A 118 7.32 -7.45 15.12
N ALA A 119 8.29 -6.53 15.25
CA ALA A 119 9.17 -6.13 14.15
C ALA A 119 10.01 -7.30 13.63
N LYS A 120 10.57 -8.10 14.55
CA LYS A 120 11.31 -9.32 14.19
C LYS A 120 10.41 -10.34 13.47
N GLU A 121 9.21 -10.59 14.00
CA GLU A 121 8.24 -11.50 13.40
C GLU A 121 7.82 -11.02 11.99
N MET A 122 7.64 -9.71 11.80
CA MET A 122 7.33 -9.14 10.49
C MET A 122 8.50 -9.29 9.51
N ALA A 123 9.73 -9.05 9.93
CA ALA A 123 10.91 -9.27 9.09
C ALA A 123 11.04 -10.73 8.64
N VAL A 124 10.83 -11.68 9.56
CA VAL A 124 10.80 -13.12 9.25
C VAL A 124 9.65 -13.47 8.30
N CYS A 125 8.48 -12.88 8.50
CA CYS A 125 7.34 -13.05 7.62
C CYS A 125 7.67 -12.60 6.18
N TRP A 126 8.32 -11.47 5.99
CA TRP A 126 8.74 -11.01 4.65
C TRP A 126 9.79 -11.91 4.02
N ILE A 127 10.78 -12.34 4.79
CA ILE A 127 11.78 -13.29 4.32
C ILE A 127 11.10 -14.55 3.76
N ASN A 128 10.18 -15.13 4.53
CA ASN A 128 9.46 -16.34 4.13
C ASN A 128 8.51 -16.09 2.94
N LEU A 129 7.76 -14.99 2.96
CA LEU A 129 6.77 -14.66 1.93
C LEU A 129 7.39 -14.50 0.54
N PHE A 130 8.57 -13.87 0.49
CA PHE A 130 9.27 -13.58 -0.76
C PHE A 130 10.42 -14.55 -1.05
N GLY A 131 10.64 -15.56 -0.19
CA GLY A 131 11.73 -16.54 -0.36
C GLY A 131 13.12 -15.90 -0.34
N LEU A 132 13.30 -14.87 0.51
CA LEU A 132 14.55 -14.13 0.64
C LEU A 132 15.50 -14.86 1.59
N GLN A 133 16.80 -14.65 1.41
CA GLN A 133 17.81 -15.07 2.38
C GLN A 133 17.93 -14.07 3.53
N SER A 134 17.83 -12.78 3.23
CA SER A 134 17.99 -11.70 4.18
C SER A 134 17.32 -10.41 3.67
N LEU A 135 17.00 -9.50 4.59
CA LEU A 135 16.63 -8.11 4.29
C LEU A 135 17.84 -7.15 4.42
N GLN A 136 19.03 -7.69 4.69
CA GLN A 136 20.26 -6.92 4.90
C GLN A 136 21.13 -6.81 3.63
N THR A 137 20.76 -7.50 2.57
CA THR A 137 21.46 -7.47 1.29
C THR A 137 20.52 -6.98 0.18
N GLY A 138 21.08 -6.55 -0.95
CA GLY A 138 20.31 -6.24 -2.16
C GLY A 138 19.94 -7.47 -3.00
N GLU A 139 20.26 -8.66 -2.52
CA GLU A 139 19.99 -9.91 -3.23
C GLU A 139 18.55 -10.37 -3.00
N ILE A 140 17.68 -10.04 -3.92
CA ILE A 140 16.24 -10.38 -3.85
C ILE A 140 15.88 -11.63 -4.66
N GLY A 141 16.82 -12.19 -5.42
CA GLY A 141 16.60 -13.31 -6.32
C GLY A 141 15.86 -12.95 -7.61
N GLU A 142 16.09 -13.71 -8.68
CA GLU A 142 15.55 -13.41 -10.01
C GLU A 142 14.01 -13.31 -10.07
N ALA A 143 13.32 -14.14 -9.31
CA ALA A 143 11.86 -14.14 -9.32
C ALA A 143 11.29 -12.82 -8.76
N ASN A 144 11.84 -12.32 -7.66
CA ASN A 144 11.45 -11.03 -7.09
C ASN A 144 11.93 -9.87 -7.95
N GLN A 145 13.11 -9.97 -8.58
CA GLN A 145 13.59 -8.95 -9.49
C GLN A 145 12.62 -8.73 -10.66
N ARG A 146 12.11 -9.82 -11.27
CA ARG A 146 11.09 -9.73 -12.33
C ARG A 146 9.81 -9.05 -11.84
N GLU A 147 9.37 -9.33 -10.62
CA GLU A 147 8.20 -8.67 -10.05
C GLU A 147 8.47 -7.17 -9.77
N VAL A 148 9.65 -6.83 -9.27
CA VAL A 148 10.07 -5.43 -9.08
C VAL A 148 10.07 -4.67 -10.41
N GLU A 149 10.60 -5.26 -11.47
CA GLU A 149 10.59 -4.68 -12.82
C GLU A 149 9.16 -4.49 -13.34
N PHE A 150 8.31 -5.52 -13.19
CA PHE A 150 6.90 -5.45 -13.57
C PHE A 150 6.14 -4.37 -12.80
N ASN A 151 6.27 -4.33 -11.47
CA ASN A 151 5.60 -3.33 -10.65
C ASN A 151 6.16 -1.92 -10.90
N THR A 152 7.45 -1.78 -11.18
CA THR A 152 8.05 -0.51 -11.63
C THR A 152 7.39 -0.02 -12.93
N PHE A 153 7.18 -0.91 -13.90
CA PHE A 153 6.46 -0.58 -15.12
C PHE A 153 5.02 -0.14 -14.83
N LYS A 154 4.32 -0.80 -13.89
CA LYS A 154 2.96 -0.41 -13.49
C LYS A 154 2.89 0.95 -12.79
N VAL A 155 3.88 1.28 -11.98
CA VAL A 155 3.99 2.64 -11.40
C VAL A 155 4.18 3.69 -12.50
N VAL A 156 4.99 3.39 -13.50
CA VAL A 156 5.17 4.26 -14.68
C VAL A 156 3.85 4.41 -15.44
N GLU A 157 3.12 3.33 -15.67
CA GLU A 157 1.79 3.35 -16.31
C GLU A 157 0.80 4.23 -15.53
N PHE A 158 0.80 4.13 -14.20
CA PHE A 158 0.00 4.99 -13.31
C PHE A 158 0.31 6.47 -13.55
N VAL A 159 1.58 6.83 -13.52
CA VAL A 159 2.05 8.21 -13.70
C VAL A 159 1.71 8.75 -15.09
N ASP A 160 2.02 7.98 -16.13
CA ASP A 160 1.77 8.38 -17.52
C ASP A 160 0.26 8.58 -17.76
N PHE A 161 -0.59 7.73 -17.14
CA PHE A 161 -2.04 7.90 -17.16
C PHE A 161 -2.47 9.20 -16.47
N CYS A 162 -1.97 9.47 -15.26
CA CYS A 162 -2.27 10.72 -14.54
C CYS A 162 -1.92 11.94 -15.39
N CYS A 163 -0.71 12.00 -15.90
CA CYS A 163 -0.25 13.12 -16.74
C CYS A 163 -1.15 13.32 -17.97
N LYS A 164 -1.52 12.22 -18.66
CA LYS A 164 -2.41 12.25 -19.81
C LYS A 164 -3.80 12.81 -19.48
N GLN A 165 -4.31 12.55 -18.27
CA GLN A 165 -5.59 13.07 -17.80
C GLN A 165 -5.51 14.49 -17.25
N GLY A 166 -4.30 15.06 -17.12
CA GLY A 166 -4.07 16.38 -16.53
C GLY A 166 -4.14 16.35 -15.01
N PHE A 167 -3.88 15.20 -14.38
CA PHE A 167 -3.73 15.05 -12.93
C PHE A 167 -2.27 15.26 -12.53
N LEU A 168 -2.03 15.51 -11.24
CA LEU A 168 -0.72 15.71 -10.65
C LEU A 168 -0.32 14.44 -9.85
N PRO A 169 0.48 13.52 -10.45
CA PRO A 169 0.85 12.27 -9.79
C PRO A 169 1.92 12.48 -8.72
N VAL A 170 1.76 11.81 -7.60
CA VAL A 170 2.77 11.69 -6.53
C VAL A 170 2.92 10.20 -6.19
N VAL A 171 4.14 9.73 -6.07
CA VAL A 171 4.44 8.39 -5.57
C VAL A 171 5.05 8.54 -4.18
N ALA A 172 4.48 7.87 -3.18
CA ALA A 172 4.91 7.98 -1.80
C ALA A 172 5.16 6.60 -1.18
N CYS A 173 6.36 6.39 -0.63
CA CYS A 173 6.65 5.21 0.16
C CYS A 173 6.31 5.48 1.63
N THR A 174 5.49 4.62 2.25
CA THR A 174 5.07 4.76 3.64
C THR A 174 6.23 4.60 4.63
N PRO A 175 6.19 5.28 5.80
CA PRO A 175 7.23 5.12 6.81
C PRO A 175 7.22 3.71 7.41
N LEU A 176 8.41 3.25 7.82
CA LEU A 176 8.59 2.09 8.68
C LEU A 176 8.95 2.54 10.09
N GLY A 177 8.46 1.84 11.10
CA GLY A 177 8.89 2.06 12.49
C GLY A 177 10.36 1.70 12.69
N ARG A 178 11.01 2.37 13.63
CA ARG A 178 12.44 2.23 13.90
C ARG A 178 12.88 0.76 14.05
N ASP A 179 12.15 -0.01 14.84
CA ASP A 179 12.51 -1.39 15.14
C ASP A 179 12.47 -2.27 13.88
N LEU A 180 11.44 -2.12 13.04
CA LEU A 180 11.34 -2.85 11.78
C LEU A 180 12.37 -2.36 10.75
N ASN A 181 12.60 -1.04 10.68
CA ASN A 181 13.56 -0.45 9.77
C ASN A 181 15.00 -0.90 10.06
N SER A 182 15.33 -1.28 11.30
CA SER A 182 16.63 -1.83 11.66
C SER A 182 16.94 -3.19 11.01
N TYR A 183 15.92 -3.93 10.59
CA TYR A 183 16.07 -5.20 9.84
C TYR A 183 16.25 -5.00 8.33
N VAL A 184 16.07 -3.78 7.83
CA VAL A 184 16.03 -3.50 6.40
C VAL A 184 17.18 -2.59 6.00
N SER A 185 18.12 -3.11 5.21
CA SER A 185 19.25 -2.32 4.72
C SER A 185 18.86 -1.32 3.62
N ASP A 186 19.77 -0.39 3.33
CA ASP A 186 19.61 0.50 2.17
C ASP A 186 19.77 -0.25 0.86
N ALA A 187 20.69 -1.21 0.81
CA ALA A 187 20.88 -2.05 -0.37
C ALA A 187 19.60 -2.81 -0.76
N PHE A 188 18.85 -3.32 0.25
CA PHE A 188 17.55 -3.94 0.00
C PHE A 188 16.51 -2.91 -0.45
N GLY A 189 16.51 -1.71 0.15
CA GLY A 189 15.66 -0.59 -0.27
C GLY A 189 15.90 -0.20 -1.72
N ASP A 190 17.15 -0.09 -2.11
CA ASP A 190 17.54 0.23 -3.49
C ASP A 190 17.16 -0.87 -4.48
N ALA A 191 17.33 -2.14 -4.10
CA ALA A 191 16.93 -3.27 -4.94
C ALA A 191 15.41 -3.31 -5.18
N THR A 192 14.62 -2.84 -4.23
CA THR A 192 13.15 -2.91 -4.31
C THR A 192 12.49 -1.62 -4.82
N LEU A 193 12.97 -0.46 -4.41
CA LEU A 193 12.35 0.84 -4.74
C LEU A 193 13.22 1.73 -5.65
N GLY A 194 14.52 1.50 -5.71
CA GLY A 194 15.45 2.37 -6.46
C GLY A 194 15.15 2.47 -7.96
N GLY A 195 14.60 1.41 -8.55
CA GLY A 195 14.10 1.43 -9.93
C GLY A 195 12.94 2.41 -10.12
N ILE A 196 11.98 2.39 -9.19
CA ILE A 196 10.83 3.30 -9.20
C ILE A 196 11.31 4.74 -8.99
N GLU A 197 12.15 4.98 -7.99
CA GLU A 197 12.69 6.31 -7.70
C GLU A 197 13.39 6.94 -8.91
N ARG A 198 14.27 6.19 -9.58
CA ARG A 198 14.92 6.65 -10.81
C ARG A 198 13.92 7.01 -11.91
N LYS A 199 12.89 6.16 -12.12
CA LYS A 199 11.86 6.41 -13.13
C LYS A 199 11.00 7.63 -12.81
N MET A 200 10.72 7.90 -11.55
CA MET A 200 10.00 9.11 -11.13
C MET A 200 10.86 10.36 -11.34
N LYS A 201 12.13 10.30 -10.97
CA LYS A 201 13.09 11.39 -11.21
C LYS A 201 13.24 11.73 -12.70
N GLU A 202 13.35 10.71 -13.57
CA GLU A 202 13.42 10.89 -15.04
C GLU A 202 12.19 11.61 -15.60
N ARG A 203 11.03 11.48 -14.93
CA ARG A 203 9.75 12.09 -15.34
C ARG A 203 9.43 13.42 -14.64
N GLY A 204 10.28 13.85 -13.73
CA GLY A 204 10.01 15.05 -12.91
C GLY A 204 8.81 14.86 -11.97
N VAL A 205 8.50 13.62 -11.59
CA VAL A 205 7.39 13.28 -10.67
C VAL A 205 7.93 13.12 -9.27
N PRO A 206 7.28 13.72 -8.24
CA PRO A 206 7.70 13.56 -6.86
C PRO A 206 7.67 12.10 -6.42
N PHE A 207 8.81 11.61 -5.90
CA PHE A 207 8.93 10.35 -5.16
C PHE A 207 9.28 10.65 -3.71
N LEU A 208 8.31 10.49 -2.82
CA LEU A 208 8.44 10.84 -1.41
C LEU A 208 8.73 9.56 -0.59
N ASN A 209 9.98 9.34 -0.24
CA ASN A 209 10.38 8.15 0.50
C ASN A 209 10.44 8.44 2.01
N TYR A 210 9.40 8.04 2.74
CA TYR A 210 9.31 8.23 4.19
C TYR A 210 9.87 7.05 5.00
N ARG A 211 10.42 6.02 4.37
CA ARG A 211 10.89 4.81 5.06
C ARG A 211 11.72 5.10 6.31
N LYS A 212 12.68 6.01 6.19
CA LYS A 212 13.63 6.39 7.25
C LYS A 212 13.38 7.80 7.81
N ASP A 213 12.24 8.39 7.53
CA ASP A 213 11.97 9.75 7.96
C ASP A 213 11.94 9.84 9.49
N GLU A 214 12.84 10.63 10.07
CA GLU A 214 13.02 10.79 11.51
C GLU A 214 11.76 11.27 12.21
N ARG A 215 10.87 11.99 11.52
CA ARG A 215 9.57 12.42 12.04
C ARG A 215 8.69 11.24 12.50
N PHE A 216 8.97 10.01 12.02
CA PHE A 216 8.26 8.78 12.38
C PHE A 216 9.09 7.82 13.23
N GLN A 217 10.42 7.94 13.24
CA GLN A 217 11.31 6.98 13.92
C GLN A 217 11.28 7.10 15.45
N SER A 218 10.94 8.26 15.99
CA SER A 218 11.02 8.53 17.43
C SER A 218 9.82 8.04 18.25
N GLU A 219 8.67 7.76 17.60
CA GLU A 219 7.42 7.47 18.31
C GLU A 219 6.85 6.09 17.94
N LEU A 220 7.00 5.10 18.83
CA LEU A 220 6.43 3.75 18.65
C LEU A 220 4.90 3.77 18.54
N SER A 221 4.23 4.70 19.20
CA SER A 221 2.76 4.84 19.18
C SER A 221 2.18 5.20 17.80
N LEU A 222 3.03 5.59 16.84
CA LEU A 222 2.62 5.84 15.47
C LEU A 222 2.33 4.54 14.68
N PHE A 223 2.70 3.39 15.23
CA PHE A 223 2.57 2.10 14.57
C PHE A 223 1.78 1.10 15.43
N THR A 224 1.18 0.09 14.79
CA THR A 224 0.34 -0.92 15.46
C THR A 224 0.98 -2.31 15.55
N ASP A 225 1.85 -2.69 14.62
CA ASP A 225 2.34 -4.06 14.43
C ASP A 225 3.86 -4.17 14.28
N GLY A 226 4.57 -3.52 15.16
CA GLY A 226 6.04 -3.54 15.14
C GLY A 226 6.67 -2.63 14.09
N GLY A 227 5.90 -1.71 13.51
CA GLY A 227 6.44 -0.68 12.64
C GLY A 227 6.05 -0.79 11.17
N TYR A 228 5.12 -1.68 10.81
CA TYR A 228 4.66 -1.82 9.43
C TYR A 228 3.37 -1.02 9.15
N LYS A 229 2.38 -1.13 10.01
CA LYS A 229 1.11 -0.41 9.86
C LYS A 229 1.07 0.81 10.76
N LEU A 230 0.64 1.92 10.19
CA LEU A 230 0.40 3.14 10.95
C LEU A 230 -0.84 2.98 11.84
N SER A 231 -0.73 3.44 13.09
CA SER A 231 -1.88 3.67 13.95
C SER A 231 -2.75 4.82 13.40
N ARG A 232 -3.94 5.04 13.94
CA ARG A 232 -4.77 6.20 13.57
C ARG A 232 -3.99 7.52 13.76
N ARG A 233 -3.26 7.66 14.88
CA ARG A 233 -2.40 8.81 15.16
C ARG A 233 -1.27 8.92 14.13
N GLY A 234 -0.62 7.79 13.82
CA GLY A 234 0.42 7.71 12.78
C GLY A 234 -0.10 8.10 11.41
N SER A 235 -1.27 7.60 11.02
CA SER A 235 -1.90 7.93 9.75
C SER A 235 -2.25 9.41 9.63
N LEU A 236 -2.78 10.02 10.70
CA LEU A 236 -3.07 11.45 10.71
C LEU A 236 -1.80 12.30 10.61
N LYS A 237 -0.74 11.93 11.34
CA LYS A 237 0.58 12.59 11.26
C LYS A 237 1.16 12.44 9.86
N TYR A 238 1.14 11.22 9.30
CA TYR A 238 1.63 10.95 7.95
C TYR A 238 0.90 11.78 6.90
N MET A 239 -0.42 11.80 6.92
CA MET A 239 -1.21 12.59 5.95
C MET A 239 -0.92 14.07 6.03
N LYS A 240 -0.75 14.65 7.23
CA LYS A 240 -0.38 16.06 7.39
C LYS A 240 0.99 16.37 6.77
N ILE A 241 1.98 15.52 7.04
CA ILE A 241 3.33 15.65 6.51
C ILE A 241 3.32 15.50 4.99
N LEU A 242 2.69 14.43 4.50
CA LEU A 242 2.57 14.16 3.07
C LEU A 242 1.92 15.31 2.30
N LEU A 243 0.83 15.88 2.81
CA LEU A 243 0.16 17.00 2.15
C LEU A 243 1.03 18.25 2.14
N ALA A 244 1.76 18.56 3.23
CA ALA A 244 2.68 19.68 3.28
C ALA A 244 3.83 19.49 2.29
N ASP A 245 4.42 18.27 2.25
CA ASP A 245 5.51 17.97 1.32
C ASP A 245 5.02 18.04 -0.14
N VAL A 246 3.82 17.53 -0.45
CA VAL A 246 3.21 17.60 -1.79
C VAL A 246 2.95 19.06 -2.22
N GLN A 247 2.48 19.92 -1.32
CA GLN A 247 2.26 21.34 -1.63
C GLN A 247 3.54 22.08 -2.02
N SER A 248 4.71 21.58 -1.61
CA SER A 248 5.99 22.19 -1.99
C SER A 248 6.41 21.90 -3.44
N PHE A 249 5.75 20.97 -4.11
CA PHE A 249 6.05 20.58 -5.51
C PHE A 249 5.09 21.21 -6.52
N TYR A 250 3.90 21.60 -6.08
CA TYR A 250 2.83 22.13 -6.92
C TYR A 250 2.26 23.45 -6.35
#